data_d0ff808e3652040be7658a29338302e8
#
_entry.id   d0ff808e3652040be7658a29338302e8
#
_cell.length_a   1.000
_cell.length_b   1.000
_cell.length_c   1.000
_cell.angle_alpha   90.00
_cell.angle_beta   90.00
_cell.angle_gamma   90.00
#
_symmetry.space_group_name_H-M   'P 1'
#
loop_
_entity.id
_entity.type
_entity.pdbx_description
1 polymer ?
#
loop_
_entity_poly.entity_id
_entity_poly.type
_entity_poly.pdbx_seq_one_letter_code
_entity_poly.pdbx_strand_id
1 'polypeptide(L)'
;MLTLIAGAVEDRTARGIAAAVSRLVSAGSLPTGTRLPTVRDVARELGVSPTTVSEAWQSLLRAGAIQTRGRSGTFVAALPRQRLRYAQMGAPALPTDLSTGVPDHDLLPDLSGALKRLGDGRSTTSYLDAPVLPALEEAIRCRLPFQPERITVVDGALDALDRITSAVVRFGDHVLVEDPTFPPLLDLVDAVGASVVGVPLDADGPALHALAADLRPVAFYLQPRAQNPTGVTVTRDRAAAIARFVSGIPDMVVVEDDHAGDIASAAPVSVGAFLPERTVHVSSFSKSHGPDLRLAAVGGPASLVSAVADRRLLGPGWSSRLLQAVLLDLLSDPAAIAAVGAARDEYARRRAGLLKALDRHGVTATAADGINLWMTVEDQQYAMVTLAAHGVAVAPGAPFLVSPGGTDHVRVTAGLVRDGFDDLASILASAAGSVQRGSGPRTHAHPRGWR
;
A
#
# COMPACT_ATOMS: atom_id res chain seq x y z
N MET A 1 18.57 -33.99 -4.20
CA MET A 1 18.47 -32.55 -3.89
C MET A 1 19.40 -31.70 -4.77
N LEU A 2 20.70 -31.91 -4.79
CA LEU A 2 21.62 -31.19 -5.71
C LEU A 2 21.14 -31.24 -7.15
N THR A 3 20.82 -32.42 -7.67
CA THR A 3 20.29 -32.63 -9.02
C THR A 3 18.95 -31.92 -9.24
N LEU A 4 18.09 -31.85 -8.22
CA LEU A 4 16.81 -31.14 -8.27
C LEU A 4 17.03 -29.63 -8.41
N ILE A 5 17.93 -29.06 -7.60
CA ILE A 5 18.29 -27.65 -7.68
C ILE A 5 18.96 -27.34 -9.04
N ALA A 6 19.93 -28.14 -9.45
CA ALA A 6 20.64 -27.94 -10.71
C ALA A 6 19.71 -28.01 -11.93
N GLY A 7 18.75 -28.93 -11.93
CA GLY A 7 17.77 -29.08 -13.00
C GLY A 7 16.74 -27.93 -13.06
N ALA A 8 16.53 -27.19 -11.97
CA ALA A 8 15.62 -26.07 -11.90
C ALA A 8 16.29 -24.71 -12.24
N VAL A 9 17.62 -24.65 -12.26
CA VAL A 9 18.39 -23.43 -12.54
C VAL A 9 18.58 -23.26 -14.04
N GLU A 10 17.82 -22.34 -14.63
CA GLU A 10 17.94 -21.94 -16.03
C GLU A 10 19.01 -20.84 -16.22
N ASP A 11 19.07 -19.91 -15.27
CA ASP A 11 20.05 -18.82 -15.21
C ASP A 11 21.04 -19.06 -14.06
N ARG A 12 22.34 -19.17 -14.38
CA ARG A 12 23.42 -19.45 -13.42
C ARG A 12 23.95 -18.23 -12.67
N THR A 13 23.22 -17.12 -12.71
CA THR A 13 23.49 -15.95 -11.87
C THR A 13 23.01 -16.19 -10.42
N ALA A 14 23.50 -15.37 -9.48
CA ALA A 14 23.04 -15.44 -8.08
C ALA A 14 21.52 -15.27 -7.99
N ARG A 15 20.93 -14.39 -8.79
CA ARG A 15 19.49 -14.14 -8.89
C ARG A 15 18.75 -15.37 -9.44
N GLY A 16 19.22 -15.95 -10.53
CA GLY A 16 18.59 -17.11 -11.17
C GLY A 16 18.62 -18.35 -10.26
N ILE A 17 19.73 -18.59 -9.54
CA ILE A 17 19.85 -19.67 -8.55
C ILE A 17 18.87 -19.45 -7.39
N ALA A 18 18.78 -18.23 -6.86
CA ALA A 18 17.86 -17.91 -5.77
C ALA A 18 16.38 -18.07 -6.22
N ALA A 19 16.05 -17.63 -7.43
CA ALA A 19 14.72 -17.79 -8.00
C ALA A 19 14.33 -19.26 -8.17
N ALA A 20 15.26 -20.10 -8.67
CA ALA A 20 15.03 -21.54 -8.83
C ALA A 20 14.76 -22.24 -7.49
N VAL A 21 15.57 -21.95 -6.48
CA VAL A 21 15.38 -22.52 -5.11
C VAL A 21 14.07 -22.01 -4.52
N SER A 22 13.73 -20.75 -4.68
CA SER A 22 12.46 -20.18 -4.20
C SER A 22 11.25 -20.87 -4.86
N ARG A 23 11.28 -21.12 -6.18
CA ARG A 23 10.23 -21.88 -6.87
C ARG A 23 10.08 -23.30 -6.32
N LEU A 24 11.19 -24.00 -6.06
CA LEU A 24 11.16 -25.34 -5.51
C LEU A 24 10.59 -25.39 -4.09
N VAL A 25 10.86 -24.36 -3.28
CA VAL A 25 10.27 -24.19 -1.94
C VAL A 25 8.78 -23.93 -2.04
N SER A 26 8.36 -22.98 -2.88
CA SER A 26 6.96 -22.62 -3.08
C SER A 26 6.13 -23.77 -3.68
N ALA A 27 6.72 -24.57 -4.57
CA ALA A 27 6.09 -25.77 -5.13
C ALA A 27 6.06 -26.97 -4.17
N GLY A 28 6.61 -26.83 -2.94
CA GLY A 28 6.70 -27.92 -1.98
C GLY A 28 7.73 -29.00 -2.34
N SER A 29 8.48 -28.87 -3.43
CA SER A 29 9.53 -29.79 -3.84
C SER A 29 10.73 -29.78 -2.90
N LEU A 30 10.92 -28.68 -2.19
CA LEU A 30 11.83 -28.55 -1.03
C LEU A 30 11.01 -28.22 0.22
N PRO A 31 10.55 -29.23 0.97
CA PRO A 31 9.72 -29.02 2.15
C PRO A 31 10.43 -28.22 3.24
N THR A 32 9.67 -27.51 4.07
CA THR A 32 10.14 -26.82 5.26
C THR A 32 10.99 -27.74 6.15
N GLY A 33 12.10 -27.21 6.65
CA GLY A 33 13.06 -27.96 7.48
C GLY A 33 14.04 -28.82 6.67
N THR A 34 13.91 -28.86 5.34
CA THR A 34 14.89 -29.55 4.48
C THR A 34 16.25 -28.87 4.58
N ARG A 35 17.29 -29.63 4.85
CA ARG A 35 18.68 -29.12 4.87
C ARG A 35 19.15 -28.93 3.43
N LEU A 36 19.54 -27.70 3.08
CA LEU A 36 20.10 -27.39 1.77
C LEU A 36 21.55 -27.88 1.64
N PRO A 37 22.00 -28.18 0.41
CA PRO A 37 23.41 -28.49 0.13
C PRO A 37 24.31 -27.31 0.50
N THR A 38 25.59 -27.60 0.71
CA THR A 38 26.56 -26.53 0.99
C THR A 38 26.79 -25.63 -0.24
N VAL A 39 27.14 -24.38 0.01
CA VAL A 39 27.51 -23.44 -1.06
C VAL A 39 28.53 -24.03 -2.03
N ARG A 40 29.51 -24.78 -1.49
CA ARG A 40 30.55 -25.42 -2.32
C ARG A 40 30.03 -26.54 -3.20
N ASP A 41 29.08 -27.33 -2.69
CA ASP A 41 28.51 -28.43 -3.47
C ASP A 41 27.63 -27.92 -4.62
N VAL A 42 26.80 -26.90 -4.32
CA VAL A 42 25.97 -26.26 -5.36
C VAL A 42 26.84 -25.55 -6.41
N ALA A 43 27.87 -24.83 -5.97
CA ALA A 43 28.80 -24.15 -6.88
C ALA A 43 29.49 -25.14 -7.83
N ARG A 44 29.93 -26.30 -7.32
CA ARG A 44 30.55 -27.37 -8.12
C ARG A 44 29.55 -27.95 -9.12
N GLU A 45 28.34 -28.26 -8.69
CA GLU A 45 27.30 -28.86 -9.53
C GLU A 45 26.85 -27.93 -10.67
N LEU A 46 26.72 -26.64 -10.38
CA LEU A 46 26.29 -25.62 -11.37
C LEU A 46 27.45 -25.07 -12.20
N GLY A 47 28.71 -25.36 -11.85
CA GLY A 47 29.87 -24.80 -12.53
C GLY A 47 30.03 -23.29 -12.37
N VAL A 48 29.66 -22.76 -11.20
CA VAL A 48 29.74 -21.33 -10.85
C VAL A 48 30.67 -21.07 -9.67
N SER A 49 30.97 -19.81 -9.39
CA SER A 49 31.80 -19.46 -8.22
C SER A 49 31.04 -19.71 -6.91
N PRO A 50 31.73 -20.10 -5.82
CA PRO A 50 31.12 -20.16 -4.48
C PRO A 50 30.51 -18.81 -4.03
N THR A 51 31.06 -17.69 -4.48
CA THR A 51 30.55 -16.34 -4.21
C THR A 51 29.16 -16.17 -4.80
N THR A 52 28.92 -16.57 -6.06
CA THR A 52 27.63 -16.51 -6.73
C THR A 52 26.54 -17.27 -5.95
N VAL A 53 26.85 -18.47 -5.48
CA VAL A 53 25.90 -19.25 -4.66
C VAL A 53 25.71 -18.62 -3.27
N SER A 54 26.79 -18.06 -2.69
CA SER A 54 26.69 -17.37 -1.40
C SER A 54 25.75 -16.16 -1.47
N GLU A 55 25.83 -15.38 -2.54
CA GLU A 55 24.92 -14.25 -2.80
C GLU A 55 23.47 -14.71 -2.99
N ALA A 56 23.27 -15.84 -3.71
CA ALA A 56 21.95 -16.46 -3.84
C ALA A 56 21.38 -16.87 -2.47
N TRP A 57 22.21 -17.53 -1.63
CA TRP A 57 21.80 -17.91 -0.27
C TRP A 57 21.51 -16.69 0.62
N GLN A 58 22.29 -15.61 0.51
CA GLN A 58 22.02 -14.36 1.23
C GLN A 58 20.69 -13.72 0.79
N SER A 59 20.38 -13.79 -0.49
CA SER A 59 19.08 -13.28 -1.01
C SER A 59 17.92 -14.11 -0.47
N LEU A 60 18.04 -15.44 -0.45
CA LEU A 60 17.05 -16.33 0.12
C LEU A 60 16.89 -16.18 1.64
N LEU A 61 18.00 -15.90 2.37
CA LEU A 61 17.98 -15.60 3.80
C LEU A 61 17.23 -14.30 4.10
N ARG A 62 17.50 -13.24 3.32
CA ARG A 62 16.79 -11.96 3.43
C ARG A 62 15.31 -12.09 3.11
N ALA A 63 14.96 -12.92 2.13
CA ALA A 63 13.58 -13.25 1.77
C ALA A 63 12.91 -14.22 2.77
N GLY A 64 13.62 -14.70 3.81
CA GLY A 64 13.08 -15.65 4.77
C GLY A 64 12.77 -17.03 4.21
N ALA A 65 13.15 -17.34 2.97
CA ALA A 65 12.91 -18.64 2.34
C ALA A 65 13.81 -19.74 2.94
N ILE A 66 14.97 -19.37 3.48
CA ILE A 66 15.90 -20.26 4.16
C ILE A 66 16.38 -19.63 5.48
N GLN A 67 16.91 -20.47 6.37
CA GLN A 67 17.50 -20.06 7.66
C GLN A 67 18.81 -20.80 7.91
N THR A 68 19.78 -20.11 8.50
CA THR A 68 21.02 -20.74 8.97
C THR A 68 20.89 -21.13 10.43
N ARG A 69 21.33 -22.36 10.77
CA ARG A 69 21.37 -22.86 12.16
C ARG A 69 22.83 -23.09 12.58
N GLY A 70 23.63 -22.03 12.52
CA GLY A 70 25.05 -22.08 12.90
C GLY A 70 25.80 -23.18 12.16
N ARG A 71 26.50 -24.06 12.90
CA ARG A 71 27.26 -25.20 12.35
C ARG A 71 26.40 -26.31 11.76
N SER A 72 25.09 -26.33 12.02
CA SER A 72 24.17 -27.34 11.51
C SER A 72 23.83 -27.15 10.01
N GLY A 73 24.13 -25.97 9.45
CA GLY A 73 23.93 -25.70 8.03
C GLY A 73 22.75 -24.77 7.73
N THR A 74 22.35 -24.73 6.47
CA THR A 74 21.23 -23.92 5.95
C THR A 74 20.04 -24.83 5.70
N PHE A 75 18.87 -24.39 6.07
CA PHE A 75 17.62 -25.14 5.99
C PHE A 75 16.54 -24.30 5.32
N VAL A 76 15.62 -24.97 4.61
CA VAL A 76 14.38 -24.33 4.16
C VAL A 76 13.63 -23.83 5.41
N ALA A 77 13.39 -22.55 5.47
CA ALA A 77 12.66 -21.96 6.59
C ALA A 77 11.20 -22.42 6.54
N ALA A 78 10.58 -22.58 7.72
CA ALA A 78 9.14 -22.43 7.75
C ALA A 78 8.86 -21.02 7.21
N LEU A 79 8.01 -20.90 6.18
CA LEU A 79 7.51 -19.59 5.82
C LEU A 79 7.10 -18.95 7.15
N PRO A 80 7.78 -17.90 7.61
CA PRO A 80 7.29 -17.23 8.79
C PRO A 80 5.85 -16.88 8.43
N ARG A 81 4.89 -17.26 9.26
CA ARG A 81 3.64 -16.52 9.31
C ARG A 81 4.02 -15.16 9.90
N GLN A 82 4.71 -14.33 9.12
CA GLN A 82 4.81 -12.93 9.43
C GLN A 82 3.36 -12.49 9.58
N ARG A 83 3.01 -12.01 10.77
CA ARG A 83 1.74 -11.33 10.90
C ARG A 83 1.80 -10.22 9.86
N LEU A 84 0.93 -10.30 8.85
CA LEU A 84 0.83 -9.29 7.83
C LEU A 84 0.88 -7.92 8.52
N ARG A 85 1.62 -6.97 7.99
CA ARG A 85 1.63 -5.60 8.52
C ARG A 85 0.21 -5.06 8.65
N TYR A 86 -0.66 -5.47 7.73
CA TYR A 86 -2.09 -5.19 7.79
C TYR A 86 -2.74 -5.67 9.10
N ALA A 87 -2.42 -6.87 9.56
CA ALA A 87 -2.93 -7.40 10.84
C ALA A 87 -2.38 -6.66 12.07
N GLN A 88 -1.23 -5.99 11.94
CA GLN A 88 -0.65 -5.15 12.99
C GLN A 88 -1.32 -3.78 13.11
N MET A 89 -2.06 -3.36 12.08
CA MET A 89 -2.84 -2.12 12.10
C MET A 89 -4.14 -2.25 12.91
N GLY A 90 -4.59 -3.49 13.18
CA GLY A 90 -5.79 -3.75 13.97
C GLY A 90 -5.58 -3.34 15.43
N ALA A 91 -6.48 -2.50 15.93
CA ALA A 91 -6.54 -2.13 17.34
C ALA A 91 -7.57 -3.02 18.07
N PRO A 92 -7.47 -3.16 19.41
CA PRO A 92 -8.54 -3.76 20.18
C PRO A 92 -9.84 -2.97 19.99
N ALA A 93 -10.99 -3.63 20.13
CA ALA A 93 -12.30 -2.97 20.08
C ALA A 93 -12.41 -1.95 21.22
N LEU A 94 -12.27 -0.67 20.90
CA LEU A 94 -12.38 0.46 21.82
C LEU A 94 -13.59 1.34 21.42
N PRO A 95 -14.13 2.13 22.35
CA PRO A 95 -15.31 2.97 22.09
C PRO A 95 -15.14 3.90 20.88
N THR A 96 -13.93 4.44 20.67
CA THR A 96 -13.61 5.32 19.55
C THR A 96 -12.50 4.68 18.71
N ASP A 97 -12.87 4.04 17.59
CA ASP A 97 -11.89 3.41 16.70
C ASP A 97 -11.53 4.34 15.51
N LEU A 98 -10.35 4.93 15.60
CA LEU A 98 -9.74 5.78 14.55
C LEU A 98 -8.56 5.07 13.86
N SER A 99 -8.43 3.75 14.01
CA SER A 99 -7.30 2.97 13.47
C SER A 99 -7.51 2.46 12.05
N THR A 100 -8.76 2.36 11.59
CA THR A 100 -9.14 1.53 10.44
C THR A 100 -8.88 2.16 9.06
N GLY A 101 -8.90 3.49 8.95
CA GLY A 101 -8.80 4.19 7.67
C GLY A 101 -9.98 3.90 6.73
N VAL A 102 -11.15 3.55 7.28
CA VAL A 102 -12.40 3.36 6.53
C VAL A 102 -13.17 4.67 6.37
N PRO A 103 -14.03 4.80 5.36
CA PRO A 103 -14.94 5.94 5.24
C PRO A 103 -16.01 5.90 6.35
N ASP A 104 -16.58 7.06 6.67
CA ASP A 104 -17.77 7.14 7.52
C ASP A 104 -18.98 6.60 6.76
N HIS A 105 -19.62 5.58 7.31
CA HIS A 105 -20.79 4.93 6.73
C HIS A 105 -21.93 5.93 6.41
N ASP A 106 -22.14 6.94 7.27
CA ASP A 106 -23.22 7.91 7.08
C ASP A 106 -22.96 8.92 5.95
N LEU A 107 -21.75 8.94 5.41
CA LEU A 107 -21.36 9.78 4.27
C LEU A 107 -21.32 9.01 2.94
N LEU A 108 -21.62 7.71 2.95
CA LEU A 108 -21.70 6.92 1.73
C LEU A 108 -23.02 7.18 0.98
N PRO A 109 -23.02 7.12 -0.36
CA PRO A 109 -24.26 7.21 -1.13
C PRO A 109 -25.20 6.05 -0.85
N ASP A 110 -26.51 6.29 -0.89
CA ASP A 110 -27.53 5.26 -0.71
C ASP A 110 -27.56 4.29 -1.90
N LEU A 111 -27.34 3.01 -1.61
CA LEU A 111 -27.36 1.93 -2.61
C LEU A 111 -28.78 1.47 -2.97
N SER A 112 -29.79 1.79 -2.17
CA SER A 112 -31.15 1.22 -2.30
C SER A 112 -31.79 1.53 -3.65
N GLY A 113 -31.58 2.72 -4.19
CA GLY A 113 -32.04 3.14 -5.50
C GLY A 113 -31.42 2.31 -6.64
N ALA A 114 -30.10 2.17 -6.61
CA ALA A 114 -29.34 1.39 -7.57
C ALA A 114 -29.77 -0.09 -7.55
N LEU A 115 -29.88 -0.68 -6.35
CA LEU A 115 -30.30 -2.07 -6.19
C LEU A 115 -31.73 -2.35 -6.71
N LYS A 116 -32.67 -1.41 -6.53
CA LYS A 116 -34.04 -1.53 -7.09
C LYS A 116 -34.05 -1.53 -8.60
N ARG A 117 -33.23 -0.67 -9.25
CA ARG A 117 -33.12 -0.60 -10.70
C ARG A 117 -32.50 -1.84 -11.34
N LEU A 118 -31.72 -2.61 -10.60
CA LEU A 118 -31.15 -3.88 -11.09
C LEU A 118 -32.21 -4.96 -11.35
N GLY A 119 -33.39 -4.91 -10.71
CA GLY A 119 -34.45 -5.89 -10.88
C GLY A 119 -34.95 -6.06 -12.33
N ASP A 120 -34.75 -5.04 -13.17
CA ASP A 120 -35.13 -5.01 -14.57
C ASP A 120 -33.98 -5.33 -15.55
N GLY A 121 -32.80 -5.67 -14.99
CA GLY A 121 -31.55 -5.85 -15.76
C GLY A 121 -31.45 -7.23 -16.42
N ARG A 122 -30.90 -7.28 -17.64
CA ARG A 122 -30.58 -8.53 -18.34
C ARG A 122 -29.34 -9.16 -17.70
N SER A 123 -29.47 -10.42 -17.26
CA SER A 123 -28.33 -11.19 -16.79
C SER A 123 -27.41 -11.61 -17.95
N THR A 124 -26.13 -11.80 -17.64
CA THR A 124 -25.14 -12.43 -18.52
C THR A 124 -25.63 -13.81 -18.99
N THR A 125 -25.50 -14.08 -20.26
CA THR A 125 -25.91 -15.34 -20.87
C THR A 125 -24.76 -16.28 -21.22
N SER A 126 -23.53 -15.75 -21.20
CA SER A 126 -22.31 -16.49 -21.58
C SER A 126 -21.13 -16.15 -20.70
N TYR A 127 -20.31 -17.16 -20.37
CA TYR A 127 -18.99 -16.98 -19.73
C TYR A 127 -17.95 -16.35 -20.68
N LEU A 128 -18.29 -16.18 -21.96
CA LEU A 128 -17.43 -15.54 -22.97
C LEU A 128 -17.78 -14.05 -23.16
N ASP A 129 -18.77 -13.54 -22.45
CA ASP A 129 -19.11 -12.12 -22.48
C ASP A 129 -17.97 -11.25 -21.92
N ALA A 130 -17.92 -10.00 -22.35
CA ALA A 130 -16.93 -9.03 -21.86
C ALA A 130 -16.92 -8.95 -20.33
N PRO A 131 -15.75 -9.03 -19.67
CA PRO A 131 -15.64 -9.03 -18.21
C PRO A 131 -16.04 -7.70 -17.57
N VAL A 132 -16.01 -6.61 -18.34
CA VAL A 132 -16.44 -5.27 -17.91
C VAL A 132 -17.68 -4.89 -18.71
N LEU A 133 -18.68 -4.29 -18.06
CA LEU A 133 -19.82 -3.69 -18.74
C LEU A 133 -19.35 -2.54 -19.61
N PRO A 134 -19.68 -2.50 -20.94
CA PRO A 134 -19.18 -1.47 -21.83
C PRO A 134 -19.53 -0.05 -21.38
N ALA A 135 -20.74 0.16 -20.84
CA ALA A 135 -21.14 1.48 -20.31
C ALA A 135 -20.36 1.88 -19.05
N LEU A 136 -19.96 0.91 -18.19
CA LEU A 136 -19.13 1.18 -17.04
C LEU A 136 -17.68 1.49 -17.48
N GLU A 137 -17.14 0.78 -18.46
CA GLU A 137 -15.81 1.05 -19.00
C GLU A 137 -15.72 2.50 -19.53
N GLU A 138 -16.74 2.94 -20.29
CA GLU A 138 -16.78 4.31 -20.79
C GLU A 138 -16.92 5.34 -19.67
N ALA A 139 -17.77 5.09 -18.68
CA ALA A 139 -17.92 5.97 -17.51
C ALA A 139 -16.61 6.09 -16.72
N ILE A 140 -15.86 5.00 -16.57
CA ILE A 140 -14.54 5.00 -15.93
C ILE A 140 -13.52 5.75 -16.78
N ARG A 141 -13.48 5.49 -18.10
CA ARG A 141 -12.54 6.13 -19.04
C ARG A 141 -12.60 7.65 -18.99
N CYS A 142 -13.81 8.21 -18.92
CA CYS A 142 -14.02 9.65 -18.79
C CYS A 142 -13.55 10.26 -17.46
N ARG A 143 -13.33 9.44 -16.43
CA ARG A 143 -12.93 9.88 -15.08
C ARG A 143 -11.43 9.74 -14.82
N LEU A 144 -10.72 8.94 -15.64
CA LEU A 144 -9.29 8.72 -15.47
C LEU A 144 -8.49 9.98 -15.84
N PRO A 145 -7.37 10.27 -15.13
CA PRO A 145 -6.56 11.46 -15.36
C PRO A 145 -5.72 11.43 -16.65
N PHE A 146 -5.78 10.35 -17.40
CA PHE A 146 -5.18 10.18 -18.74
C PHE A 146 -5.98 9.15 -19.54
N GLN A 147 -5.66 8.96 -20.82
CA GLN A 147 -6.35 8.01 -21.68
C GLN A 147 -5.59 6.66 -21.71
N PRO A 148 -6.05 5.64 -21.00
CA PRO A 148 -5.44 4.30 -21.03
C PRO A 148 -5.81 3.57 -22.34
N GLU A 149 -4.91 2.69 -22.80
CA GLU A 149 -5.21 1.81 -23.94
C GLU A 149 -6.30 0.78 -23.60
N ARG A 150 -6.28 0.26 -22.38
CA ARG A 150 -7.23 -0.73 -21.88
C ARG A 150 -7.67 -0.44 -20.46
N ILE A 151 -8.90 -0.86 -20.14
CA ILE A 151 -9.46 -0.81 -18.77
C ILE A 151 -9.96 -2.22 -18.41
N THR A 152 -9.82 -2.60 -17.15
CA THR A 152 -10.49 -3.76 -16.55
C THR A 152 -11.01 -3.40 -15.16
N VAL A 153 -11.93 -4.22 -14.63
CA VAL A 153 -12.49 -4.07 -13.28
C VAL A 153 -12.12 -5.29 -12.44
N VAL A 154 -11.69 -5.03 -11.21
CA VAL A 154 -11.19 -6.02 -10.26
C VAL A 154 -11.88 -5.88 -8.89
N ASP A 155 -11.62 -6.83 -7.97
CA ASP A 155 -12.33 -6.92 -6.69
C ASP A 155 -11.71 -6.01 -5.60
N GLY A 156 -11.50 -4.74 -5.95
CA GLY A 156 -10.92 -3.69 -5.12
C GLY A 156 -9.44 -3.43 -5.41
N ALA A 157 -8.93 -2.29 -4.92
CA ALA A 157 -7.57 -1.82 -5.21
C ALA A 157 -6.49 -2.81 -4.76
N LEU A 158 -6.66 -3.50 -3.63
CA LEU A 158 -5.67 -4.47 -3.15
C LEU A 158 -5.59 -5.71 -4.08
N ASP A 159 -6.71 -6.17 -4.64
CA ASP A 159 -6.72 -7.22 -5.67
C ASP A 159 -6.02 -6.75 -6.96
N ALA A 160 -6.19 -5.45 -7.33
CA ALA A 160 -5.44 -4.86 -8.43
C ALA A 160 -3.92 -4.89 -8.17
N LEU A 161 -3.50 -4.39 -7.00
CA LEU A 161 -2.09 -4.31 -6.63
C LEU A 161 -1.44 -5.70 -6.58
N ASP A 162 -2.11 -6.71 -6.01
CA ASP A 162 -1.63 -8.10 -5.98
C ASP A 162 -1.39 -8.65 -7.40
N ARG A 163 -2.37 -8.46 -8.29
CA ARG A 163 -2.27 -8.95 -9.67
C ARG A 163 -1.21 -8.22 -10.50
N ILE A 164 -1.13 -6.89 -10.34
CA ILE A 164 -0.11 -6.08 -11.01
C ILE A 164 1.27 -6.48 -10.49
N THR A 165 1.45 -6.60 -9.17
CA THR A 165 2.71 -7.05 -8.55
C THR A 165 3.11 -8.41 -9.08
N SER A 166 2.18 -9.38 -9.13
CA SER A 166 2.44 -10.72 -9.67
C SER A 166 2.78 -10.72 -11.17
N ALA A 167 2.26 -9.76 -11.94
CA ALA A 167 2.54 -9.64 -13.38
C ALA A 167 3.92 -9.00 -13.66
N VAL A 168 4.32 -7.99 -12.87
CA VAL A 168 5.46 -7.12 -13.14
C VAL A 168 6.69 -7.52 -12.34
N VAL A 169 6.52 -7.87 -11.05
CA VAL A 169 7.61 -8.07 -10.09
C VAL A 169 8.01 -9.53 -10.01
N ARG A 170 9.30 -9.80 -9.94
CA ARG A 170 9.88 -11.14 -9.79
C ARG A 170 10.72 -11.21 -8.52
N PHE A 171 10.99 -12.42 -8.05
CA PHE A 171 11.90 -12.67 -6.95
C PHE A 171 13.26 -11.98 -7.17
N GLY A 172 13.70 -11.21 -6.15
CA GLY A 172 14.97 -10.50 -6.18
C GLY A 172 14.95 -9.15 -6.94
N ASP A 173 13.81 -8.74 -7.49
CA ASP A 173 13.66 -7.40 -8.07
C ASP A 173 13.71 -6.31 -7.00
N HIS A 174 14.02 -5.08 -7.42
CA HIS A 174 13.87 -3.89 -6.61
C HIS A 174 12.60 -3.15 -7.01
N VAL A 175 11.84 -2.74 -6.00
CA VAL A 175 10.58 -2.00 -6.17
C VAL A 175 10.68 -0.70 -5.39
N LEU A 176 10.42 0.42 -6.05
CA LEU A 176 10.29 1.71 -5.37
C LEU A 176 8.89 1.83 -4.78
N VAL A 177 8.82 2.33 -3.55
CA VAL A 177 7.57 2.72 -2.90
C VAL A 177 7.79 4.03 -2.15
N GLU A 178 6.73 4.73 -1.87
CA GLU A 178 6.74 5.89 -0.96
C GLU A 178 7.18 5.47 0.45
N ASP A 179 7.83 6.35 1.22
CA ASP A 179 8.16 6.10 2.62
C ASP A 179 7.77 7.33 3.46
N PRO A 180 6.71 7.21 4.30
CA PRO A 180 5.90 6.03 4.60
C PRO A 180 4.96 5.62 3.46
N THR A 181 4.50 4.35 3.48
CA THR A 181 3.61 3.79 2.46
C THR A 181 2.50 2.92 3.05
N PHE A 182 1.56 2.49 2.20
CA PHE A 182 0.46 1.60 2.57
C PHE A 182 0.96 0.20 2.95
N PRO A 183 0.80 -0.25 4.22
CA PRO A 183 1.43 -1.48 4.73
C PRO A 183 1.12 -2.75 3.93
N PRO A 184 -0.11 -3.01 3.44
CA PRO A 184 -0.41 -4.17 2.61
C PRO A 184 0.40 -4.25 1.31
N LEU A 185 0.83 -3.12 0.74
CA LEU A 185 1.72 -3.11 -0.44
C LEU A 185 3.09 -3.72 -0.09
N LEU A 186 3.62 -3.39 1.08
CA LEU A 186 4.88 -3.99 1.54
C LEU A 186 4.74 -5.51 1.71
N ASP A 187 3.60 -5.98 2.24
CA ASP A 187 3.31 -7.40 2.38
C ASP A 187 3.21 -8.10 1.00
N LEU A 188 2.64 -7.44 -0.02
CA LEU A 188 2.58 -7.96 -1.40
C LEU A 188 3.96 -8.10 -2.03
N VAL A 189 4.82 -7.07 -1.89
CA VAL A 189 6.18 -7.09 -2.43
C VAL A 189 7.03 -8.15 -1.72
N ASP A 190 6.91 -8.26 -0.39
CA ASP A 190 7.58 -9.29 0.40
C ASP A 190 7.13 -10.70 -0.02
N ALA A 191 5.83 -10.90 -0.33
CA ALA A 191 5.28 -12.19 -0.73
C ALA A 191 5.85 -12.72 -2.06
N VAL A 192 6.24 -11.85 -2.98
CA VAL A 192 6.93 -12.25 -4.22
C VAL A 192 8.45 -12.35 -4.05
N GLY A 193 8.98 -12.01 -2.87
CA GLY A 193 10.42 -12.07 -2.56
C GLY A 193 11.24 -10.98 -3.24
N ALA A 194 10.63 -9.84 -3.53
CA ALA A 194 11.32 -8.66 -4.04
C ALA A 194 11.84 -7.77 -2.89
N SER A 195 12.70 -6.83 -3.21
CA SER A 195 13.27 -5.88 -2.26
C SER A 195 12.64 -4.50 -2.43
N VAL A 196 12.14 -3.94 -1.33
CA VAL A 196 11.55 -2.59 -1.32
C VAL A 196 12.64 -1.54 -1.11
N VAL A 197 12.55 -0.43 -1.84
CA VAL A 197 13.36 0.77 -1.66
C VAL A 197 12.41 1.94 -1.40
N GLY A 198 12.49 2.51 -0.20
CA GLY A 198 11.66 3.65 0.20
C GLY A 198 12.11 4.95 -0.45
N VAL A 199 11.16 5.71 -0.97
CA VAL A 199 11.36 7.06 -1.51
C VAL A 199 10.72 8.04 -0.53
N PRO A 200 11.50 8.89 0.16
CA PRO A 200 10.95 9.86 1.10
C PRO A 200 9.93 10.78 0.43
N LEU A 201 8.95 11.23 1.19
CA LEU A 201 7.96 12.21 0.75
C LEU A 201 8.35 13.62 1.19
N ASP A 202 8.14 14.57 0.31
CA ASP A 202 8.07 16.01 0.63
C ASP A 202 6.66 16.56 0.33
N ALA A 203 6.49 17.87 0.37
CA ALA A 203 5.19 18.51 0.14
C ALA A 203 4.63 18.28 -1.28
N ASP A 204 5.49 17.96 -2.25
CA ASP A 204 5.13 17.74 -3.66
C ASP A 204 4.97 16.26 -4.02
N GLY A 205 5.25 15.33 -3.10
CA GLY A 205 5.22 13.88 -3.32
C GLY A 205 6.60 13.21 -3.20
N PRO A 206 6.85 12.07 -3.86
CA PRO A 206 8.10 11.31 -3.75
C PRO A 206 9.35 12.10 -4.16
N ALA A 207 10.33 12.20 -3.27
CA ALA A 207 11.56 12.99 -3.42
C ALA A 207 12.65 12.17 -4.15
N LEU A 208 12.64 12.17 -5.49
CA LEU A 208 13.50 11.32 -6.34
C LEU A 208 15.01 11.55 -6.15
N HIS A 209 15.43 12.73 -5.68
CA HIS A 209 16.85 13.06 -5.48
C HIS A 209 17.54 12.20 -4.41
N ALA A 210 16.76 11.50 -3.58
CA ALA A 210 17.27 10.59 -2.57
C ALA A 210 17.66 9.20 -3.12
N LEU A 211 17.38 8.90 -4.41
CA LEU A 211 17.62 7.60 -5.00
C LEU A 211 19.07 7.44 -5.48
N ALA A 212 19.65 6.26 -5.25
CA ALA A 212 20.97 5.90 -5.76
C ALA A 212 20.94 5.77 -7.29
N ALA A 213 22.00 6.29 -7.95
CA ALA A 213 22.08 6.36 -9.41
C ALA A 213 22.21 4.99 -10.13
N ASP A 214 22.70 3.97 -9.41
CA ASP A 214 22.92 2.62 -9.90
C ASP A 214 21.71 1.68 -9.68
N LEU A 215 20.68 2.16 -9.03
CA LEU A 215 19.47 1.38 -8.77
C LEU A 215 18.71 1.07 -10.07
N ARG A 216 18.27 -0.17 -10.22
CA ARG A 216 17.48 -0.65 -11.38
C ARG A 216 16.17 -1.26 -10.91
N PRO A 217 15.22 -0.43 -10.47
CA PRO A 217 13.89 -0.89 -10.05
C PRO A 217 13.04 -1.31 -11.26
N VAL A 218 12.16 -2.29 -11.05
CA VAL A 218 11.23 -2.75 -12.09
C VAL A 218 9.88 -2.04 -12.00
N ALA A 219 9.53 -1.51 -10.84
CA ALA A 219 8.27 -0.80 -10.60
C ALA A 219 8.43 0.32 -9.59
N PHE A 220 7.59 1.35 -9.71
CA PHE A 220 7.39 2.38 -8.72
C PHE A 220 5.90 2.46 -8.35
N TYR A 221 5.59 2.11 -7.11
CA TYR A 221 4.25 2.24 -6.55
C TYR A 221 4.13 3.57 -5.82
N LEU A 222 3.09 4.32 -6.12
CA LEU A 222 2.77 5.58 -5.46
C LEU A 222 1.27 5.81 -5.37
N GLN A 223 0.87 6.66 -4.43
CA GLN A 223 -0.51 7.12 -4.27
C GLN A 223 -0.60 8.58 -4.73
N PRO A 224 -1.18 8.84 -5.90
CA PRO A 224 -1.08 10.16 -6.52
C PRO A 224 -1.82 11.25 -5.75
N ARG A 225 -2.85 10.89 -4.96
CA ARG A 225 -3.63 11.81 -4.13
C ARG A 225 -3.89 11.22 -2.75
N ALA A 226 -3.99 12.13 -1.76
CA ALA A 226 -4.36 11.76 -0.38
C ALA A 226 -3.57 10.57 0.14
N GLN A 227 -2.26 10.56 -0.09
CA GLN A 227 -1.35 9.47 0.25
C GLN A 227 -1.58 8.94 1.67
N ASN A 228 -1.68 7.65 1.83
CA ASN A 228 -1.87 6.99 3.12
C ASN A 228 -0.51 6.53 3.68
N PRO A 229 -0.01 7.18 4.77
CA PRO A 229 -0.80 7.86 5.79
C PRO A 229 -0.77 9.40 5.78
N THR A 230 0.06 10.05 4.98
CA THR A 230 0.43 11.48 5.13
C THR A 230 -0.57 12.48 4.57
N GLY A 231 -1.43 12.04 3.66
CA GLY A 231 -2.35 12.92 2.93
C GLY A 231 -1.70 13.72 1.79
N VAL A 232 -0.40 13.56 1.53
CA VAL A 232 0.32 14.28 0.46
C VAL A 232 -0.31 13.95 -0.90
N THR A 233 -0.33 14.93 -1.78
CA THR A 233 -0.77 14.80 -3.17
C THR A 233 0.41 15.13 -4.08
N VAL A 234 0.65 14.30 -5.09
CA VAL A 234 1.69 14.51 -6.09
C VAL A 234 1.35 15.73 -6.93
N THR A 235 2.29 16.68 -7.03
CA THR A 235 2.11 17.83 -7.92
C THR A 235 2.28 17.44 -9.39
N ARG A 236 1.71 18.22 -10.31
CA ARG A 236 1.88 17.99 -11.75
C ARG A 236 3.35 17.98 -12.16
N ASP A 237 4.16 18.88 -11.60
CA ASP A 237 5.60 18.97 -11.89
C ASP A 237 6.36 17.76 -11.36
N ARG A 238 5.97 17.25 -10.19
CA ARG A 238 6.52 16.02 -9.62
C ARG A 238 6.11 14.81 -10.46
N ALA A 239 4.89 14.71 -10.93
CA ALA A 239 4.45 13.64 -11.85
C ALA A 239 5.27 13.66 -13.15
N ALA A 240 5.51 14.84 -13.73
CA ALA A 240 6.39 14.98 -14.89
C ALA A 240 7.85 14.60 -14.59
N ALA A 241 8.36 14.90 -13.39
CA ALA A 241 9.71 14.51 -12.96
C ALA A 241 9.82 12.99 -12.78
N ILE A 242 8.79 12.35 -12.21
CA ILE A 242 8.71 10.88 -12.08
C ILE A 242 8.70 10.24 -13.47
N ALA A 243 7.90 10.76 -14.41
CA ALA A 243 7.85 10.25 -15.78
C ALA A 243 9.24 10.29 -16.46
N ARG A 244 9.97 11.41 -16.31
CA ARG A 244 11.35 11.53 -16.85
C ARG A 244 12.31 10.52 -16.20
N PHE A 245 12.24 10.35 -14.89
CA PHE A 245 13.05 9.39 -14.16
C PHE A 245 12.80 7.96 -14.66
N VAL A 246 11.52 7.56 -14.71
CA VAL A 246 11.12 6.22 -15.17
C VAL A 246 11.50 5.97 -16.63
N SER A 247 11.39 6.98 -17.51
CA SER A 247 11.80 6.87 -18.92
C SER A 247 13.29 6.57 -19.08
N GLY A 248 14.12 6.97 -18.12
CA GLY A 248 15.56 6.67 -18.10
C GLY A 248 15.92 5.24 -17.69
N ILE A 249 14.94 4.46 -17.19
CA ILE A 249 15.15 3.07 -16.74
C ILE A 249 14.36 2.14 -17.66
N PRO A 250 15.02 1.19 -18.36
CA PRO A 250 14.33 0.25 -19.23
C PRO A 250 13.27 -0.56 -18.49
N ASP A 251 12.14 -0.77 -19.12
CA ASP A 251 11.03 -1.66 -18.69
C ASP A 251 10.43 -1.35 -17.31
N MET A 252 10.87 -0.28 -16.64
CA MET A 252 10.29 0.15 -15.39
C MET A 252 8.87 0.68 -15.60
N VAL A 253 7.93 0.27 -14.73
CA VAL A 253 6.54 0.71 -14.75
C VAL A 253 6.19 1.54 -13.53
N VAL A 254 5.21 2.43 -13.67
CA VAL A 254 4.58 3.16 -12.56
C VAL A 254 3.25 2.50 -12.26
N VAL A 255 2.98 2.26 -10.98
CA VAL A 255 1.70 1.75 -10.47
C VAL A 255 1.12 2.79 -9.53
N GLU A 256 0.05 3.43 -9.95
CA GLU A 256 -0.66 4.44 -9.16
C GLU A 256 -1.85 3.81 -8.45
N ASP A 257 -1.89 3.92 -7.12
CA ASP A 257 -3.02 3.53 -6.29
C ASP A 257 -3.83 4.75 -5.86
N ASP A 258 -4.80 5.17 -6.68
CA ASP A 258 -5.73 6.24 -6.33
C ASP A 258 -6.84 5.69 -5.41
N HIS A 259 -6.43 5.39 -4.18
CA HIS A 259 -7.27 4.77 -3.16
C HIS A 259 -8.35 5.70 -2.61
N ALA A 260 -8.14 7.01 -2.68
CA ALA A 260 -9.09 8.01 -2.19
C ALA A 260 -10.22 8.27 -3.19
N GLY A 261 -9.92 8.18 -4.48
CA GLY A 261 -10.92 8.39 -5.53
C GLY A 261 -11.60 9.75 -5.42
N ASP A 262 -12.92 9.76 -5.53
CA ASP A 262 -13.76 10.99 -5.59
C ASP A 262 -13.88 11.72 -4.24
N ILE A 263 -13.37 11.15 -3.12
CA ILE A 263 -13.34 11.86 -1.83
C ILE A 263 -12.06 12.69 -1.63
N ALA A 264 -11.08 12.60 -2.52
CA ALA A 264 -9.93 13.50 -2.51
C ALA A 264 -10.36 14.90 -2.89
N SER A 265 -9.84 15.91 -2.16
CA SER A 265 -10.08 17.33 -2.45
C SER A 265 -9.22 17.82 -3.62
N ALA A 266 -8.04 17.23 -3.78
CA ALA A 266 -7.11 17.55 -4.86
C ALA A 266 -7.64 17.06 -6.22
N ALA A 267 -7.38 17.84 -7.25
CA ALA A 267 -7.68 17.46 -8.63
C ALA A 267 -6.94 16.17 -9.02
N PRO A 268 -7.50 15.33 -9.89
CA PRO A 268 -6.83 14.14 -10.39
C PRO A 268 -5.49 14.49 -11.05
N VAL A 269 -4.45 13.76 -10.66
CA VAL A 269 -3.10 13.85 -11.19
C VAL A 269 -2.60 12.46 -11.49
N SER A 270 -1.78 12.30 -12.53
CA SER A 270 -1.19 11.02 -12.91
C SER A 270 0.12 11.22 -13.65
N VAL A 271 1.07 10.33 -13.39
CA VAL A 271 2.27 10.14 -14.20
C VAL A 271 1.89 9.69 -15.62
N GLY A 272 0.77 8.96 -15.76
CA GLY A 272 0.21 8.52 -17.03
C GLY A 272 -0.16 9.65 -17.99
N ALA A 273 -0.35 10.88 -17.49
CA ALA A 273 -0.50 12.06 -18.35
C ALA A 273 0.79 12.43 -19.13
N PHE A 274 1.95 11.90 -18.70
CA PHE A 274 3.28 12.14 -19.30
C PHE A 274 3.93 10.87 -19.83
N LEU A 275 3.54 9.70 -19.29
CA LEU A 275 4.12 8.39 -19.62
C LEU A 275 3.03 7.30 -19.64
N PRO A 276 2.02 7.41 -20.53
CA PRO A 276 0.87 6.51 -20.52
C PRO A 276 1.24 5.05 -20.83
N GLU A 277 2.27 4.84 -21.63
CA GLU A 277 2.73 3.50 -22.06
C GLU A 277 3.44 2.68 -20.97
N ARG A 278 3.71 3.29 -19.80
CA ARG A 278 4.36 2.63 -18.65
C ARG A 278 3.63 2.88 -17.33
N THR A 279 2.45 3.50 -17.37
CA THR A 279 1.68 3.79 -16.15
C THR A 279 0.42 2.96 -16.08
N VAL A 280 0.26 2.23 -14.98
CA VAL A 280 -0.98 1.55 -14.61
C VAL A 280 -1.62 2.32 -13.47
N HIS A 281 -2.85 2.76 -13.67
CA HIS A 281 -3.62 3.51 -12.68
C HIS A 281 -4.75 2.67 -12.12
N VAL A 282 -4.80 2.56 -10.79
CA VAL A 282 -5.84 1.86 -10.04
C VAL A 282 -6.74 2.88 -9.39
N SER A 283 -8.02 2.94 -9.82
CA SER A 283 -9.04 3.79 -9.22
C SER A 283 -9.92 2.98 -8.28
N SER A 284 -9.85 3.28 -6.99
CA SER A 284 -10.66 2.62 -5.96
C SER A 284 -12.00 3.30 -5.76
N PHE A 285 -13.08 2.52 -5.63
CA PHE A 285 -14.41 3.02 -5.27
C PHE A 285 -14.77 2.79 -3.79
N SER A 286 -13.86 2.16 -3.03
CA SER A 286 -14.16 1.75 -1.65
C SER A 286 -14.42 2.91 -0.70
N LYS A 287 -13.77 4.06 -0.88
CA LYS A 287 -13.93 5.20 0.03
C LYS A 287 -15.03 6.16 -0.38
N SER A 288 -15.34 6.22 -1.67
CA SER A 288 -16.36 7.11 -2.22
C SER A 288 -17.74 6.44 -2.31
N HIS A 289 -17.80 5.14 -2.63
CA HIS A 289 -19.05 4.44 -2.90
C HIS A 289 -19.31 3.27 -1.96
N GLY A 290 -18.40 2.97 -1.04
CA GLY A 290 -18.52 1.95 -0.02
C GLY A 290 -17.56 0.77 -0.19
N PRO A 291 -17.00 0.30 0.93
CA PRO A 291 -16.02 -0.80 0.91
C PRO A 291 -16.65 -2.14 0.47
N ASP A 292 -17.95 -2.33 0.66
CA ASP A 292 -18.65 -3.59 0.35
C ASP A 292 -18.90 -3.80 -1.14
N LEU A 293 -18.83 -2.75 -1.97
CA LEU A 293 -18.88 -2.91 -3.43
C LEU A 293 -17.68 -3.73 -3.94
N ARG A 294 -16.54 -3.66 -3.25
CA ARG A 294 -15.33 -4.40 -3.62
C ARG A 294 -14.95 -4.24 -5.10
N LEU A 295 -15.02 -3.01 -5.63
CA LEU A 295 -14.68 -2.71 -7.02
C LEU A 295 -13.55 -1.69 -7.08
N ALA A 296 -12.63 -1.93 -8.03
CA ALA A 296 -11.66 -0.97 -8.50
C ALA A 296 -11.48 -1.10 -10.01
N ALA A 297 -11.16 -0.01 -10.67
CA ALA A 297 -10.79 0.00 -12.07
C ALA A 297 -9.26 -0.01 -12.22
N VAL A 298 -8.76 -0.70 -13.23
CA VAL A 298 -7.34 -0.71 -13.61
C VAL A 298 -7.27 -0.22 -15.06
N GLY A 299 -6.61 0.90 -15.28
CA GLY A 299 -6.39 1.49 -16.60
C GLY A 299 -4.90 1.63 -16.91
N GLY A 300 -4.49 1.38 -18.15
CA GLY A 300 -3.07 1.51 -18.53
C GLY A 300 -2.75 0.89 -19.88
N PRO A 301 -1.47 0.53 -20.14
CA PRO A 301 -1.04 -0.15 -21.35
C PRO A 301 -1.76 -1.48 -21.55
N ALA A 302 -2.15 -1.77 -22.79
CA ALA A 302 -2.92 -2.98 -23.12
C ALA A 302 -2.24 -4.26 -22.64
N SER A 303 -0.92 -4.37 -22.74
CA SER A 303 -0.13 -5.52 -22.32
C SER A 303 -0.24 -5.81 -20.83
N LEU A 304 -0.10 -4.77 -19.98
CA LEU A 304 -0.16 -4.90 -18.52
C LEU A 304 -1.61 -5.16 -18.03
N VAL A 305 -2.58 -4.41 -18.56
CA VAL A 305 -3.98 -4.60 -18.18
C VAL A 305 -4.51 -5.97 -18.64
N SER A 306 -4.05 -6.45 -19.81
CA SER A 306 -4.37 -7.81 -20.28
C SER A 306 -3.79 -8.87 -19.36
N ALA A 307 -2.54 -8.74 -18.92
CA ALA A 307 -1.93 -9.69 -17.98
C ALA A 307 -2.73 -9.81 -16.67
N VAL A 308 -3.27 -8.69 -16.17
CA VAL A 308 -4.18 -8.68 -15.01
C VAL A 308 -5.49 -9.39 -15.32
N ALA A 309 -6.13 -9.08 -16.45
CA ALA A 309 -7.41 -9.65 -16.86
C ALA A 309 -7.30 -11.15 -17.15
N ASP A 310 -6.28 -11.59 -17.91
CA ASP A 310 -6.07 -12.98 -18.28
C ASP A 310 -5.79 -13.86 -17.05
N ARG A 311 -5.05 -13.33 -16.07
CA ARG A 311 -4.86 -14.04 -14.79
C ARG A 311 -6.18 -14.28 -14.06
N ARG A 312 -7.15 -13.38 -14.18
CA ARG A 312 -8.48 -13.55 -13.58
C ARG A 312 -9.30 -14.64 -14.26
N LEU A 313 -9.14 -14.86 -15.56
CA LEU A 313 -9.82 -15.93 -16.28
C LEU A 313 -9.46 -17.32 -15.75
N LEU A 314 -8.29 -17.47 -15.09
CA LEU A 314 -7.88 -18.72 -14.42
C LEU A 314 -8.47 -18.88 -13.01
N GLY A 315 -9.32 -17.98 -12.57
CA GLY A 315 -9.93 -17.97 -11.24
C GLY A 315 -11.36 -17.40 -11.28
N PRO A 316 -11.61 -16.19 -10.74
CA PRO A 316 -12.97 -15.64 -10.63
C PRO A 316 -13.59 -15.23 -11.97
N GLY A 317 -12.82 -15.17 -13.06
CA GLY A 317 -13.25 -14.68 -14.36
C GLY A 317 -13.35 -13.16 -14.38
N TRP A 318 -14.42 -12.62 -13.85
CA TRP A 318 -14.69 -11.18 -13.74
C TRP A 318 -15.26 -10.80 -12.37
N SER A 319 -15.22 -9.52 -12.04
CA SER A 319 -15.93 -8.98 -10.87
C SER A 319 -17.44 -9.00 -11.15
N SER A 320 -18.25 -9.21 -10.12
CA SER A 320 -19.71 -9.32 -10.25
C SER A 320 -20.29 -8.23 -11.16
N ARG A 321 -20.91 -8.62 -12.27
CA ARG A 321 -21.56 -7.67 -13.21
C ARG A 321 -22.77 -6.98 -12.58
N LEU A 322 -23.39 -7.60 -11.57
CA LEU A 322 -24.44 -6.94 -10.78
C LEU A 322 -23.84 -5.76 -9.99
N LEU A 323 -22.70 -5.94 -9.32
CA LEU A 323 -22.02 -4.85 -8.62
C LEU A 323 -21.46 -3.81 -9.59
N GLN A 324 -20.98 -4.21 -10.77
CA GLN A 324 -20.60 -3.28 -11.83
C GLN A 324 -21.79 -2.41 -12.28
N ALA A 325 -23.00 -3.00 -12.40
CA ALA A 325 -24.20 -2.25 -12.76
C ALA A 325 -24.65 -1.31 -11.64
N VAL A 326 -24.54 -1.71 -10.36
CA VAL A 326 -24.73 -0.81 -9.20
C VAL A 326 -23.77 0.37 -9.27
N LEU A 327 -22.48 0.10 -9.49
CA LEU A 327 -21.48 1.16 -9.58
C LEU A 327 -21.77 2.11 -10.74
N LEU A 328 -22.12 1.59 -11.92
CA LEU A 328 -22.50 2.41 -13.09
C LEU A 328 -23.66 3.35 -12.77
N ASP A 329 -24.67 2.82 -12.10
CA ASP A 329 -25.83 3.59 -11.67
C ASP A 329 -25.41 4.74 -10.71
N LEU A 330 -24.62 4.42 -9.68
CA LEU A 330 -24.10 5.42 -8.72
C LEU A 330 -23.22 6.48 -9.37
N LEU A 331 -22.41 6.11 -10.36
CA LEU A 331 -21.57 7.05 -11.10
C LEU A 331 -22.36 7.98 -12.02
N SER A 332 -23.63 7.65 -12.32
CA SER A 332 -24.51 8.36 -13.22
C SER A 332 -25.66 9.09 -12.50
N ASP A 333 -26.01 8.67 -11.28
CA ASP A 333 -27.09 9.24 -10.47
C ASP A 333 -26.66 10.59 -9.88
N PRO A 334 -27.34 11.71 -10.22
CA PRO A 334 -27.03 13.02 -9.66
C PRO A 334 -27.06 13.08 -8.13
N ALA A 335 -27.94 12.30 -7.48
CA ALA A 335 -28.04 12.26 -6.03
C ALA A 335 -26.82 11.58 -5.40
N ALA A 336 -26.37 10.46 -5.98
CA ALA A 336 -25.16 9.77 -5.53
C ALA A 336 -23.90 10.62 -5.75
N ILE A 337 -23.78 11.27 -6.91
CA ILE A 337 -22.68 12.21 -7.21
C ILE A 337 -22.64 13.37 -6.20
N ALA A 338 -23.81 13.96 -5.88
CA ALA A 338 -23.91 15.03 -4.89
C ALA A 338 -23.54 14.53 -3.48
N ALA A 339 -23.95 13.31 -3.09
CA ALA A 339 -23.61 12.72 -1.80
C ALA A 339 -22.10 12.51 -1.67
N VAL A 340 -21.41 11.99 -2.69
CA VAL A 340 -19.95 11.83 -2.70
C VAL A 340 -19.24 13.20 -2.63
N GLY A 341 -19.75 14.22 -3.32
CA GLY A 341 -19.24 15.59 -3.22
C GLY A 341 -19.37 16.17 -1.81
N ALA A 342 -20.53 16.00 -1.18
CA ALA A 342 -20.75 16.40 0.21
C ALA A 342 -19.86 15.66 1.20
N ALA A 343 -19.65 14.36 0.99
CA ALA A 343 -18.72 13.55 1.79
C ALA A 343 -17.28 14.08 1.71
N ARG A 344 -16.79 14.40 0.51
CA ARG A 344 -15.48 15.02 0.30
C ARG A 344 -15.33 16.32 1.10
N ASP A 345 -16.30 17.21 1.00
CA ASP A 345 -16.28 18.49 1.69
C ASP A 345 -16.34 18.31 3.22
N GLU A 346 -17.11 17.35 3.70
CA GLU A 346 -17.20 17.01 5.12
C GLU A 346 -15.89 16.40 5.65
N TYR A 347 -15.24 15.49 4.90
CA TYR A 347 -13.91 14.98 5.28
C TYR A 347 -12.87 16.09 5.36
N ALA A 348 -12.88 17.02 4.42
CA ALA A 348 -12.00 18.19 4.44
C ALA A 348 -12.23 19.06 5.68
N ARG A 349 -13.50 19.31 6.05
CA ARG A 349 -13.88 20.05 7.27
C ARG A 349 -13.39 19.36 8.53
N ARG A 350 -13.65 18.05 8.66
CA ARG A 350 -13.25 17.26 9.84
C ARG A 350 -11.73 17.24 10.00
N ARG A 351 -11.00 16.98 8.93
CA ARG A 351 -9.54 17.00 8.89
C ARG A 351 -8.97 18.36 9.31
N ALA A 352 -9.46 19.44 8.72
CA ALA A 352 -9.03 20.80 9.04
C ALA A 352 -9.35 21.17 10.51
N GLY A 353 -10.53 20.77 11.00
CA GLY A 353 -10.94 20.99 12.39
C GLY A 353 -10.01 20.31 13.39
N LEU A 354 -9.68 19.04 13.16
CA LEU A 354 -8.78 18.29 14.03
C LEU A 354 -7.35 18.81 13.96
N LEU A 355 -6.83 19.12 12.76
CA LEU A 355 -5.49 19.72 12.60
C LEU A 355 -5.37 21.05 13.35
N LYS A 356 -6.36 21.93 13.21
CA LYS A 356 -6.40 23.22 13.93
C LYS A 356 -6.43 23.03 15.44
N ALA A 357 -7.14 22.01 15.93
CA ALA A 357 -7.17 21.69 17.35
C ALA A 357 -5.81 21.17 17.83
N LEU A 358 -5.16 20.25 17.11
CA LEU A 358 -3.84 19.73 17.42
C LEU A 358 -2.75 20.82 17.43
N ASP A 359 -2.79 21.75 16.49
CA ASP A 359 -1.86 22.90 16.42
C ASP A 359 -1.91 23.75 17.68
N ARG A 360 -3.12 24.01 18.22
CA ARG A 360 -3.30 24.73 19.51
C ARG A 360 -2.63 24.00 20.70
N HIS A 361 -2.50 22.70 20.62
CA HIS A 361 -1.79 21.88 21.62
C HIS A 361 -0.31 21.65 21.29
N GLY A 362 0.22 22.26 20.21
CA GLY A 362 1.61 22.13 19.80
C GLY A 362 1.97 20.73 19.26
N VAL A 363 0.99 19.97 18.77
CA VAL A 363 1.20 18.64 18.21
C VAL A 363 1.46 18.74 16.72
N THR A 364 2.58 18.17 16.27
CA THR A 364 2.91 18.10 14.84
C THR A 364 2.14 16.97 14.18
N ALA A 365 1.39 17.32 13.14
CA ALA A 365 0.64 16.35 12.34
C ALA A 365 0.53 16.81 10.88
N THR A 366 0.48 15.86 9.95
CA THR A 366 0.24 16.11 8.53
C THR A 366 -1.06 15.45 8.09
N ALA A 367 -1.84 16.15 7.30
CA ALA A 367 -3.10 15.67 6.72
C ALA A 367 -3.50 16.61 5.58
N ALA A 368 -2.76 16.60 4.48
CA ALA A 368 -3.01 17.51 3.37
C ALA A 368 -4.35 17.19 2.67
N ASP A 369 -4.67 15.91 2.47
CA ASP A 369 -5.90 15.45 1.82
C ASP A 369 -6.37 14.09 2.36
N GLY A 370 -7.55 13.62 1.93
CA GLY A 370 -8.13 12.33 2.30
C GLY A 370 -8.75 12.29 3.69
N ILE A 371 -8.76 11.11 4.30
CA ILE A 371 -9.43 10.84 5.59
C ILE A 371 -8.48 10.58 6.75
N ASN A 372 -7.18 10.48 6.49
CA ASN A 372 -6.19 10.15 7.50
C ASN A 372 -5.38 11.38 7.92
N LEU A 373 -4.81 11.28 9.12
CA LEU A 373 -3.88 12.23 9.71
C LEU A 373 -2.68 11.43 10.22
N TRP A 374 -1.47 11.91 9.92
CA TRP A 374 -0.21 11.33 10.35
C TRP A 374 0.40 12.19 11.43
N MET A 375 0.37 11.71 12.68
CA MET A 375 0.74 12.46 13.87
C MET A 375 2.09 11.98 14.39
N THR A 376 3.01 12.91 14.62
CA THR A 376 4.29 12.66 15.25
C THR A 376 4.10 12.41 16.76
N VAL A 377 4.82 11.43 17.30
CA VAL A 377 4.83 11.10 18.72
C VAL A 377 6.27 10.88 19.21
N GLU A 378 6.55 11.07 20.50
CA GLU A 378 7.87 10.80 21.06
C GLU A 378 8.16 9.30 21.13
N ASP A 379 7.16 8.49 21.48
CA ASP A 379 7.23 7.03 21.58
C ASP A 379 5.89 6.45 21.17
N GLN A 380 5.89 5.63 20.12
CA GLN A 380 4.68 5.03 19.57
C GLN A 380 3.98 4.11 20.59
N GLN A 381 4.74 3.30 21.33
CA GLN A 381 4.16 2.35 22.29
C GLN A 381 3.48 3.08 23.44
N TYR A 382 4.12 4.13 23.95
CA TYR A 382 3.54 5.00 24.97
C TYR A 382 2.25 5.66 24.46
N ALA A 383 2.28 6.22 23.24
CA ALA A 383 1.12 6.84 22.61
C ALA A 383 -0.05 5.86 22.48
N MET A 384 0.20 4.65 21.98
CA MET A 384 -0.83 3.61 21.81
C MET A 384 -1.47 3.23 23.16
N VAL A 385 -0.69 3.03 24.21
CA VAL A 385 -1.19 2.68 25.55
C VAL A 385 -1.99 3.83 26.17
N THR A 386 -1.48 5.06 26.05
CA THR A 386 -2.16 6.26 26.58
C THR A 386 -3.50 6.47 25.91
N LEU A 387 -3.56 6.38 24.58
CA LEU A 387 -4.82 6.52 23.81
C LEU A 387 -5.81 5.41 24.15
N ALA A 388 -5.35 4.17 24.26
CA ALA A 388 -6.20 3.05 24.64
C ALA A 388 -6.80 3.23 26.04
N ALA A 389 -6.06 3.79 27.01
CA ALA A 389 -6.56 4.10 28.34
C ALA A 389 -7.68 5.16 28.33
N HIS A 390 -7.73 6.03 27.31
CA HIS A 390 -8.82 6.98 27.05
C HIS A 390 -9.92 6.43 26.13
N GLY A 391 -9.87 5.13 25.77
CA GLY A 391 -10.86 4.50 24.92
C GLY A 391 -10.71 4.85 23.42
N VAL A 392 -9.56 5.37 22.99
CA VAL A 392 -9.28 5.76 21.60
C VAL A 392 -8.29 4.77 20.96
N ALA A 393 -8.67 4.18 19.85
CA ALA A 393 -7.81 3.34 19.02
C ALA A 393 -7.27 4.11 17.84
N VAL A 394 -5.97 3.99 17.57
CA VAL A 394 -5.28 4.54 16.39
C VAL A 394 -4.38 3.47 15.78
N ALA A 395 -3.96 3.64 14.52
CA ALA A 395 -3.01 2.71 13.93
C ALA A 395 -1.56 3.09 14.30
N PRO A 396 -0.71 2.11 14.67
CA PRO A 396 0.73 2.35 14.88
C PRO A 396 1.39 2.78 13.57
N GLY A 397 2.41 3.63 13.66
CA GLY A 397 3.13 4.15 12.49
C GLY A 397 4.16 3.16 11.91
N ALA A 398 4.80 2.37 12.76
CA ALA A 398 5.88 1.46 12.34
C ALA A 398 5.55 0.56 11.14
N PRO A 399 4.33 -0.02 10.98
CA PRO A 399 3.99 -0.83 9.82
C PRO A 399 4.04 -0.07 8.48
N PHE A 400 3.91 1.26 8.49
CA PHE A 400 3.93 2.10 7.29
C PHE A 400 5.34 2.41 6.79
N LEU A 401 6.36 2.20 7.62
CA LEU A 401 7.75 2.53 7.30
C LEU A 401 8.42 1.41 6.52
N VAL A 402 9.16 1.78 5.48
CA VAL A 402 10.02 0.86 4.74
C VAL A 402 11.25 0.49 5.57
N SER A 403 11.85 1.49 6.18
CA SER A 403 13.02 1.32 7.04
C SER A 403 12.68 1.65 8.49
N PRO A 404 12.99 0.78 9.44
CA PRO A 404 12.86 1.10 10.86
C PRO A 404 13.78 2.26 11.24
N GLY A 405 13.28 3.16 12.06
CA GLY A 405 14.07 4.27 12.62
C GLY A 405 13.50 5.65 12.26
N GLY A 406 14.00 6.66 12.91
CA GLY A 406 13.51 8.04 12.79
C GLY A 406 12.48 8.40 13.84
N THR A 407 11.63 9.34 13.52
CA THR A 407 10.56 9.83 14.42
C THR A 407 9.38 8.88 14.43
N ASP A 408 8.88 8.56 15.61
CA ASP A 408 7.70 7.73 15.79
C ASP A 408 6.41 8.47 15.40
N HIS A 409 5.45 7.72 14.90
CA HIS A 409 4.17 8.25 14.44
C HIS A 409 3.01 7.34 14.81
N VAL A 410 1.81 7.91 14.77
CA VAL A 410 0.55 7.16 14.73
C VAL A 410 -0.34 7.72 13.62
N ARG A 411 -1.15 6.86 12.98
CA ARG A 411 -2.15 7.29 12.01
C ARG A 411 -3.52 7.37 12.67
N VAL A 412 -4.17 8.51 12.53
CA VAL A 412 -5.52 8.78 13.01
C VAL A 412 -6.48 8.91 11.84
N THR A 413 -7.60 8.19 11.83
CA THR A 413 -8.65 8.34 10.81
C THR A 413 -9.52 9.56 11.14
N ALA A 414 -9.02 10.75 10.79
CA ALA A 414 -9.69 12.03 11.04
C ALA A 414 -11.08 12.12 10.40
N GLY A 415 -11.30 11.40 9.30
CA GLY A 415 -12.59 11.33 8.62
C GLY A 415 -13.75 10.77 9.47
N LEU A 416 -13.45 10.05 10.56
CA LEU A 416 -14.45 9.53 11.50
C LEU A 416 -14.76 10.49 12.65
N VAL A 417 -14.00 11.56 12.81
CA VAL A 417 -14.18 12.56 13.89
C VAL A 417 -15.20 13.60 13.44
N ARG A 418 -16.43 13.48 13.94
CA ARG A 418 -17.57 14.34 13.52
C ARG A 418 -17.56 15.71 14.20
N ASP A 419 -17.24 15.72 15.51
CA ASP A 419 -17.21 16.87 16.41
C ASP A 419 -16.22 16.63 17.56
N GLY A 420 -16.23 17.47 18.60
CA GLY A 420 -15.37 17.28 19.78
C GLY A 420 -13.86 17.37 19.46
N PHE A 421 -13.46 18.16 18.46
CA PHE A 421 -12.06 18.22 17.99
C PHE A 421 -11.09 18.64 19.10
N ASP A 422 -11.48 19.56 20.00
CA ASP A 422 -10.59 20.04 21.06
C ASP A 422 -10.39 18.98 22.16
N ASP A 423 -11.44 18.26 22.54
CA ASP A 423 -11.36 17.19 23.53
C ASP A 423 -10.48 16.06 23.03
N LEU A 424 -10.70 15.63 21.77
CA LEU A 424 -9.87 14.60 21.15
C LEU A 424 -8.42 15.08 20.97
N ALA A 425 -8.20 16.33 20.55
CA ALA A 425 -6.85 16.88 20.38
C ALA A 425 -6.10 16.95 21.72
N SER A 426 -6.77 17.25 22.83
CA SER A 426 -6.19 17.20 24.17
C SER A 426 -5.71 15.79 24.54
N ILE A 427 -6.52 14.76 24.25
CA ILE A 427 -6.16 13.34 24.47
C ILE A 427 -4.97 12.96 23.57
N LEU A 428 -5.01 13.29 22.28
CA LEU A 428 -3.92 13.03 21.33
C LEU A 428 -2.63 13.72 21.75
N ALA A 429 -2.70 14.97 22.23
CA ALA A 429 -1.55 15.73 22.73
C ALA A 429 -0.91 15.08 23.95
N SER A 430 -1.70 14.60 24.90
CA SER A 430 -1.18 13.87 26.06
C SER A 430 -0.42 12.61 25.66
N ALA A 431 -0.85 11.94 24.60
CA ALA A 431 -0.21 10.75 24.07
C ALA A 431 1.02 11.05 23.21
N ALA A 432 1.07 12.22 22.56
CA ALA A 432 2.22 12.63 21.74
C ALA A 432 3.49 12.93 22.56
N GLY A 433 3.41 13.04 23.88
CA GLY A 433 4.54 13.42 24.74
C GLY A 433 4.75 14.95 24.82
N SER A 434 3.91 15.76 24.18
CA SER A 434 4.01 17.23 24.11
C SER A 434 3.43 17.96 25.32
N VAL A 435 3.40 17.35 26.50
CA VAL A 435 2.99 18.07 27.71
C VAL A 435 4.09 19.07 28.08
N GLN A 436 3.81 20.34 27.82
CA GLN A 436 4.44 21.54 28.40
C GLN A 436 5.65 21.23 29.31
N ARG A 437 6.85 21.33 28.78
CA ARG A 437 7.99 21.72 29.64
C ARG A 437 7.74 23.16 30.07
N GLY A 438 6.91 23.30 31.11
CA GLY A 438 6.79 24.55 31.83
C GLY A 438 8.18 25.03 32.18
N SER A 439 8.50 26.25 31.76
CA SER A 439 9.69 27.01 32.11
C SER A 439 9.72 27.22 33.62
N GLY A 440 10.20 26.22 34.35
CA GLY A 440 10.54 26.32 35.77
C GLY A 440 12.02 26.02 35.92
N PRO A 441 12.82 26.93 36.55
CA PRO A 441 14.24 26.69 36.73
C PRO A 441 14.44 25.49 37.67
N ARG A 442 15.10 24.43 37.19
CA ARG A 442 15.61 23.35 38.03
C ARG A 442 16.75 23.87 38.90
N THR A 443 16.46 24.22 40.13
CA THR A 443 17.47 24.36 41.18
C THR A 443 18.05 22.99 41.50
N HIS A 444 19.26 22.73 41.05
CA HIS A 444 20.06 21.60 41.51
C HIS A 444 20.40 21.78 43.00
N ALA A 445 19.70 21.09 43.88
CA ALA A 445 20.12 20.88 45.26
C ALA A 445 21.05 19.66 45.29
N HIS A 446 22.32 19.89 45.55
CA HIS A 446 23.27 18.82 45.91
C HIS A 446 22.90 18.23 47.25
N PRO A 447 22.81 16.91 47.43
CA PRO A 447 22.83 16.29 48.75
C PRO A 447 24.26 16.20 49.23
N ARG A 448 24.54 16.88 50.34
CA ARG A 448 25.77 16.73 51.14
C ARG A 448 25.82 15.35 51.75
N GLY A 449 27.03 14.80 51.79
CA GLY A 449 27.33 13.46 52.22
C GLY A 449 26.99 13.12 53.66
N TRP A 450 26.87 11.81 53.88
CA TRP A 450 26.97 11.19 55.22
C TRP A 450 28.26 10.38 55.31
N ARG A 451 28.94 10.59 56.43
CA ARG A 451 30.13 9.81 56.91
C ARG A 451 29.70 8.43 57.35
#